data_cff759cd16b8f4ed5b272ca3166696e9
#
_entry.id   cff759cd16b8f4ed5b272ca3166696e9
#
_cell.length_a   1.000
_cell.length_b   1.000
_cell.length_c   1.000
_cell.angle_alpha   90.00
_cell.angle_beta   90.00
_cell.angle_gamma   90.00
#
_symmetry.space_group_name_H-M   'P 1'
#
loop_
_entity.id
_entity.type
_entity.pdbx_description
1 polymer ?
#
loop_
_entity_poly.entity_id
_entity_poly.type
_entity_poly.pdbx_seq_one_letter_code
_entity_poly.pdbx_strand_id
1 'polypeptide(L)' 'MFYSVDRADGEYVTLCDDDGETREIRRFHFEGEVKTGSIYRFEQGRFIYDEQETARRKERIRALEEELFE' A
#
# COMPACT_ATOMS: atom_id res chain seq x y z
N MET A 1 0.96 -0.63 -12.31
CA MET A 1 -0.20 -0.54 -11.41
C MET A 1 0.28 -0.56 -9.96
N PHE A 2 -0.27 0.30 -9.14
CA PHE A 2 0.07 0.37 -7.73
C PHE A 2 -0.96 -0.35 -6.87
N TYR A 3 -0.49 -0.92 -5.78
CA TYR A 3 -1.33 -1.59 -4.80
C TYR A 3 -1.06 -0.98 -3.43
N SER A 4 -2.11 -0.64 -2.71
CA SER A 4 -1.98 -0.15 -1.34
C SER A 4 -2.32 -1.25 -0.35
N VAL A 5 -1.60 -1.28 0.76
CA VAL A 5 -1.85 -2.26 1.82
C VAL A 5 -2.99 -1.77 2.70
N ASP A 6 -4.11 -2.47 2.64
CA ASP A 6 -5.27 -2.17 3.47
C ASP A 6 -5.13 -2.82 4.84
N ARG A 7 -4.66 -4.06 4.87
CA ARG A 7 -4.51 -4.84 6.10
C ARG A 7 -3.39 -5.86 5.94
N ALA A 8 -2.64 -6.08 7.00
CA ALA A 8 -1.63 -7.13 7.05
C ALA A 8 -1.84 -7.97 8.31
N ASP A 9 -2.45 -9.14 8.15
CA ASP A 9 -2.76 -10.06 9.23
C ASP A 9 -2.09 -11.41 9.03
N GLY A 10 -1.20 -11.80 9.95
CA GLY A 10 -0.59 -13.12 9.93
C GLY A 10 0.08 -13.44 8.60
N GLU A 11 -0.43 -14.46 7.90
CA GLU A 11 0.13 -14.93 6.65
C GLU A 11 -0.42 -14.22 5.41
N TYR A 12 -1.44 -13.37 5.57
CA TYR A 12 -2.10 -12.73 4.45
C TYR A 12 -2.02 -11.22 4.51
N VAL A 13 -1.86 -10.63 3.34
CA VAL A 13 -1.85 -9.18 3.16
C VAL A 13 -3.01 -8.84 2.23
N THR A 14 -3.88 -7.93 2.66
CA THR A 14 -4.98 -7.46 1.83
C THR A 14 -4.53 -6.21 1.09
N LEU A 15 -4.55 -6.26 -0.23
CA LEU A 15 -4.16 -5.16 -1.10
C LEU A 15 -5.38 -4.56 -1.77
N CYS A 16 -5.33 -3.26 -1.99
CA CYS A 16 -6.33 -2.54 -2.75
C CYS A 16 -5.66 -1.95 -3.99
N ASP A 17 -6.19 -2.21 -5.17
CA ASP A 17 -5.64 -1.67 -6.40
C ASP A 17 -6.25 -0.30 -6.73
N ASP A 18 -5.85 0.28 -7.86
CA ASP A 18 -6.31 1.61 -8.26
C ASP A 18 -7.79 1.64 -8.65
N ASP A 19 -8.36 0.48 -8.97
CA ASP A 19 -9.78 0.36 -9.30
C ASP A 19 -10.65 0.14 -8.06
N GLY A 20 -10.04 0.03 -6.90
CA GLY A 20 -10.75 -0.21 -5.65
C GLY A 20 -11.02 -1.67 -5.34
N GLU A 21 -10.50 -2.58 -6.15
CA GLU A 21 -10.65 -4.01 -5.90
C GLU A 21 -9.64 -4.47 -4.85
N THR A 22 -10.08 -5.37 -3.97
CA THR A 22 -9.22 -5.92 -2.93
C THR A 22 -8.78 -7.34 -3.29
N ARG A 23 -7.56 -7.68 -2.87
CA ARG A 23 -7.00 -9.01 -3.08
C ARG A 23 -6.24 -9.44 -1.84
N GLU A 24 -6.32 -10.72 -1.50
CA GLU A 24 -5.52 -11.31 -0.45
C GLU A 24 -4.32 -12.02 -1.07
N ILE A 25 -3.14 -11.65 -0.64
CA ILE A 25 -1.88 -12.21 -1.12
C ILE A 25 -1.11 -12.75 0.08
N ARG A 26 -0.49 -13.91 -0.08
CA ARG A 26 0.32 -14.47 0.99
C ARG A 26 1.55 -13.60 1.24
N ARG A 27 1.87 -13.44 2.52
CA ARG A 27 2.95 -12.57 2.96
C ARG A 27 4.31 -12.91 2.36
N PHE A 28 4.55 -14.17 2.03
CA PHE A 28 5.84 -14.56 1.49
C PHE A 28 6.16 -13.94 0.13
N HIS A 29 5.16 -13.40 -0.58
CA HIS A 29 5.37 -12.69 -1.84
C HIS A 29 5.97 -11.28 -1.64
N PHE A 30 6.05 -10.83 -0.41
CA PHE A 30 6.58 -9.50 -0.07
C PHE A 30 7.93 -9.65 0.60
N GLU A 31 8.83 -8.71 0.32
CA GLU A 31 10.12 -8.65 1.01
C GLU A 31 10.03 -7.73 2.22
N GLY A 32 10.53 -8.20 3.35
CA GLY A 32 10.58 -7.43 4.57
C GLY A 32 9.23 -7.28 5.25
N GLU A 33 9.13 -6.28 6.11
CA GLU A 33 7.92 -6.02 6.89
C GLU A 33 6.88 -5.27 6.07
N VAL A 34 5.65 -5.75 6.09
CA VAL A 34 4.54 -5.13 5.37
C VAL A 34 3.71 -4.30 6.33
N LYS A 35 3.58 -3.01 6.08
CA LYS A 35 2.82 -2.09 6.93
C LYS A 35 1.61 -1.54 6.21
N THR A 36 0.52 -1.34 6.96
CA THR A 36 -0.69 -0.70 6.44
C THR A 36 -0.36 0.70 5.93
N GLY A 37 -0.88 1.03 4.76
CA GLY A 37 -0.62 2.31 4.11
C GLY A 37 0.56 2.33 3.17
N SER A 38 1.33 1.24 3.11
CA SER A 38 2.45 1.12 2.17
C SER A 38 1.94 0.88 0.76
N ILE A 39 2.68 1.39 -0.21
CA ILE A 39 2.35 1.24 -1.63
C ILE A 39 3.38 0.31 -2.28
N TYR A 40 2.88 -0.65 -3.03
CA TYR A 40 3.71 -1.62 -3.74
C TYR A 40 3.44 -1.57 -5.23
N ARG A 41 4.46 -1.88 -6.02
CA ARG A 41 4.35 -2.10 -7.46
C ARG A 41 4.47 -3.61 -7.70
N PHE A 42 3.73 -4.12 -8.67
CA PHE A 42 3.88 -5.52 -9.08
C PHE A 42 4.72 -5.57 -10.35
N GLU A 43 5.91 -6.16 -10.24
CA GLU A 43 6.85 -6.29 -11.36
C GLU A 43 7.49 -7.68 -11.33
N GLN A 44 7.50 -8.35 -12.49
CA GLN A 44 8.17 -9.66 -12.64
C GLN A 44 7.74 -10.68 -11.60
N GLY A 45 6.44 -10.72 -11.27
CA GLY A 45 5.89 -11.67 -10.32
C GLY A 45 6.15 -11.34 -8.86
N ARG A 46 6.66 -10.16 -8.56
CA ARG A 46 6.97 -9.74 -7.19
C ARG A 46 6.33 -8.40 -6.85
N PHE A 47 6.00 -8.25 -5.58
CA PHE A 47 5.56 -6.96 -5.05
C PHE A 47 6.76 -6.20 -4.50
N ILE A 48 7.00 -5.01 -5.06
CA ILE A 48 8.15 -4.17 -4.71
C ILE A 48 7.65 -2.92 -4.01
N TYR A 49 8.18 -2.64 -2.82
CA TYR A 49 7.82 -1.44 -2.07
C TYR A 49 8.22 -0.19 -2.83
N ASP A 50 7.28 0.71 -3.01
CA ASP A 50 7.53 1.99 -3.66
C ASP A 50 7.53 3.09 -2.61
N GLU A 51 8.73 3.48 -2.20
CA GLU A 51 8.92 4.49 -1.17
C GLU A 51 8.42 5.87 -1.58
N GLN A 52 8.68 6.25 -2.83
CA GLN A 52 8.28 7.56 -3.33
C GLN A 52 6.77 7.71 -3.41
N GLU A 53 6.09 6.71 -3.95
CA GLU A 53 4.63 6.75 -4.04
C GLU A 53 3.98 6.70 -2.67
N THR A 54 4.54 5.91 -1.76
CA THR A 54 4.06 5.84 -0.39
C THR A 54 4.14 7.20 0.29
N ALA A 55 5.29 7.86 0.18
CA ALA A 55 5.51 9.18 0.76
C ALA A 55 4.57 10.23 0.14
N ARG A 56 4.40 10.19 -1.18
CA ARG A 56 3.55 11.14 -1.89
C ARG A 56 2.09 11.03 -1.47
N ARG A 57 1.59 9.80 -1.30
CA ARG A 57 0.21 9.60 -0.86
C ARG A 57 0.00 10.01 0.60
N LYS A 58 0.99 9.79 1.45
CA LYS A 58 0.93 10.24 2.84
C LYS A 58 0.90 11.76 2.94
N GLU A 59 1.70 12.45 2.13
CA GLU A 59 1.70 13.91 2.08
C GLU A 59 0.36 14.46 1.60
N ARG A 60 -0.25 13.80 0.63
CA ARG A 60 -1.56 14.22 0.13
C ARG A 60 -2.63 14.10 1.21
N ILE A 61 -2.61 13.00 1.97
CA ILE A 61 -3.55 12.80 3.07
C ILE A 61 -3.33 13.85 4.15
N ARG A 62 -2.07 14.14 4.48
CA ARG A 62 -1.72 15.17 5.48
C ARG A 62 -2.23 16.54 5.06
N ALA A 63 -2.04 16.90 3.81
CA ALA A 63 -2.50 18.18 3.28
C ALA A 63 -4.02 18.32 3.39
N LEU A 64 -4.75 17.24 3.07
CA LEU A 64 -6.20 17.24 3.20
C LEU A 64 -6.66 17.38 4.65
N GLU A 65 -5.96 16.71 5.57
CA GLU A 65 -6.27 16.83 7.00
C GLU A 65 -6.02 18.25 7.52
N GLU A 66 -4.94 18.88 7.08
CA GLU A 66 -4.65 20.26 7.48
C GLU A 66 -5.71 21.22 6.98
N GLU A 67 -6.21 21.03 5.77
CA GLU A 67 -7.30 21.86 5.24
C GLU A 67 -8.59 21.70 6.03
N LEU A 68 -8.86 20.48 6.52
CA LEU A 68 -10.08 20.19 7.26
C LEU A 68 -10.07 20.78 8.68
N PHE A 69 -8.90 21.03 9.23
CA PHE A 69 -8.77 21.52 10.60
C PHE A 69 -8.56 23.04 10.72
N GLU A 70 -8.58 23.74 9.63
CA GLU A 70 -8.50 25.21 9.65
C GLU A 70 -9.86 25.89 9.73
#